data_122e42397742f75284bf6f45471bd762
#
_entry.id   122e42397742f75284bf6f45471bd762
#
_cell.length_a   1.000
_cell.length_b   1.000
_cell.length_c   1.000
_cell.angle_alpha   90.00
_cell.angle_beta   90.00
_cell.angle_gamma   90.00
#
_symmetry.space_group_name_H-M   'P 1'
#
loop_
_entity.id
_entity.type
_entity.pdbx_description
1 polymer ?
#
loop_
_entity_poly.entity_id
_entity_poly.type
_entity_poly.pdbx_seq_one_letter_code
_entity_poly.pdbx_strand_id
1 'polypeptide(L)'
;NEIWGCEATLYYPGKYAGSADCIGIYENKETIIDFKQSNKPKKDEWIDDYYLQCAAYSLAHNKVHGSNITQAAILLCTKDNIFQRFIIEGERLKNYQDQFLKKVEQFYTQRMSN
;
A
#
# COMPACT_ATOMS: atom_id res chain seq x y z
N ASN A 1 10.19 3.13 -16.38
CA ASN A 1 9.80 2.83 -14.99
C ASN A 1 11.03 2.51 -14.15
N GLU A 2 11.12 3.13 -12.99
CA GLU A 2 12.25 2.97 -12.08
C GLU A 2 11.80 2.33 -10.79
N ILE A 3 12.65 1.45 -10.25
CA ILE A 3 12.43 0.87 -8.93
C ILE A 3 13.49 1.44 -7.99
N TRP A 4 13.06 2.14 -6.94
CA TRP A 4 13.96 2.81 -6.00
C TRP A 4 14.37 1.93 -4.82
N GLY A 5 13.49 1.01 -4.44
CA GLY A 5 13.78 0.11 -3.33
C GLY A 5 12.75 -0.98 -3.21
N CYS A 6 13.19 -2.17 -2.85
CA CYS A 6 12.33 -3.32 -2.62
C CYS A 6 12.45 -3.76 -1.18
N GLU A 7 11.32 -4.22 -0.62
CA GLU A 7 11.23 -4.71 0.76
C GLU A 7 11.76 -3.70 1.79
N ALA A 8 11.58 -2.41 1.52
CA ALA A 8 12.00 -1.37 2.43
C ALA A 8 11.12 -1.37 3.68
N THR A 9 11.76 -1.29 4.85
CA THR A 9 11.02 -1.13 6.10
C THR A 9 10.62 0.34 6.25
N LEU A 10 9.34 0.60 6.44
CA LEU A 10 8.79 1.93 6.54
C LEU A 10 8.24 2.19 7.92
N TYR A 11 8.36 3.42 8.36
CA TYR A 11 7.94 3.81 9.69
C TYR A 11 7.17 5.13 9.64
N TYR A 12 5.91 5.12 10.06
CA TYR A 12 5.15 6.35 10.21
C TYR A 12 5.29 6.80 11.67
N PRO A 13 5.97 7.95 11.91
CA PRO A 13 6.35 8.33 13.27
C PRO A 13 5.20 8.31 14.26
N GLY A 14 5.38 7.58 15.36
CA GLY A 14 4.43 7.49 16.46
C GLY A 14 3.20 6.65 16.19
N LYS A 15 3.09 5.99 15.04
CA LYS A 15 1.88 5.27 14.69
C LYS A 15 2.09 3.80 14.34
N TYR A 16 2.91 3.48 13.35
CA TYR A 16 3.06 2.10 12.89
C TYR A 16 4.37 1.89 12.16
N ALA A 17 4.71 0.61 11.96
CA ALA A 17 5.82 0.20 11.12
C ALA A 17 5.34 -0.86 10.14
N GLY A 18 5.94 -0.93 8.96
CA GLY A 18 5.59 -1.89 7.95
C GLY A 18 6.64 -1.98 6.87
N SER A 19 6.40 -2.85 5.91
CA SER A 19 7.30 -3.03 4.76
C SER A 19 6.50 -3.08 3.48
N ALA A 20 7.13 -2.67 2.39
CA ALA A 20 6.57 -2.75 1.04
C ALA A 20 7.55 -3.51 0.17
N ASP A 21 7.06 -4.24 -0.84
CA ASP A 21 7.92 -5.02 -1.71
C ASP A 21 8.82 -4.12 -2.55
N CYS A 22 8.25 -3.12 -3.22
CA CYS A 22 9.02 -2.21 -4.05
C CYS A 22 8.40 -0.83 -4.07
N ILE A 23 9.26 0.17 -4.24
CA ILE A 23 8.85 1.54 -4.45
C ILE A 23 9.60 2.07 -5.66
N GLY A 24 8.88 2.71 -6.58
CA GLY A 24 9.52 3.20 -7.78
C GLY A 24 8.62 4.15 -8.57
N ILE A 25 8.96 4.32 -9.83
CA ILE A 25 8.17 5.13 -10.76
C ILE A 25 7.51 4.20 -11.77
N TYR A 26 6.20 4.30 -11.86
CA TYR A 26 5.39 3.54 -12.79
C TYR A 26 4.46 4.51 -13.53
N GLU A 27 4.55 4.52 -14.86
CA GLU A 27 3.78 5.44 -15.70
C GLU A 27 3.93 6.90 -15.26
N ASN A 28 5.19 7.30 -14.98
CA ASN A 28 5.57 8.66 -14.56
C ASN A 28 5.03 9.08 -13.20
N LYS A 29 4.60 8.13 -12.37
CA LYS A 29 4.12 8.42 -11.01
C LYS A 29 4.90 7.64 -10.00
N GLU A 30 5.17 8.27 -8.85
CA GLU A 30 5.76 7.56 -7.71
C GLU A 30 4.74 6.54 -7.21
N THR A 31 5.16 5.29 -7.16
CA THR A 31 4.25 4.16 -6.96
C THR A 31 4.81 3.21 -5.92
N ILE A 32 3.93 2.72 -5.05
CA ILE A 32 4.25 1.57 -4.21
C ILE A 32 3.76 0.31 -4.93
N ILE A 33 4.65 -0.68 -5.03
CA ILE A 33 4.38 -1.92 -5.76
C ILE A 33 4.43 -3.07 -4.77
N ASP A 34 3.36 -3.85 -4.74
CA ASP A 34 3.22 -5.00 -3.85
C ASP A 34 3.03 -6.25 -4.70
N PHE A 35 3.87 -7.26 -4.46
CA PHE A 35 3.79 -8.54 -5.16
C PHE A 35 3.06 -9.54 -4.28
N LYS A 36 2.01 -10.15 -4.83
CA LYS A 36 1.20 -11.12 -4.11
C LYS A 36 1.13 -12.44 -4.85
N GLN A 37 1.06 -13.53 -4.09
CA GLN A 37 0.80 -14.86 -4.64
C GLN A 37 -0.56 -15.32 -4.15
N SER A 38 -1.28 -16.03 -5.01
CA SER A 38 -2.61 -16.54 -4.67
C SER A 38 -2.83 -17.89 -5.36
N ASN A 39 -3.69 -18.71 -4.77
CA ASN A 39 -4.07 -19.97 -5.39
C ASN A 39 -4.99 -19.75 -6.60
N LYS A 40 -5.79 -18.70 -6.55
CA LYS A 40 -6.78 -18.39 -7.60
C LYS A 40 -6.74 -16.90 -7.92
N PRO A 41 -7.21 -16.52 -9.13
CA PRO A 41 -7.37 -15.10 -9.45
C PRO A 41 -8.28 -14.39 -8.46
N LYS A 42 -8.07 -13.10 -8.28
CA LYS A 42 -8.86 -12.25 -7.39
C LYS A 42 -9.64 -11.22 -8.18
N LYS A 43 -10.74 -10.73 -7.60
CA LYS A 43 -11.46 -9.57 -8.14
C LYS A 43 -11.00 -8.32 -7.38
N ASP A 44 -11.08 -7.17 -8.04
CA ASP A 44 -10.70 -5.89 -7.43
C ASP A 44 -11.41 -5.66 -6.09
N GLU A 45 -12.68 -6.00 -6.02
CA GLU A 45 -13.50 -5.82 -4.81
C GLU A 45 -13.10 -6.74 -3.65
N TRP A 46 -12.29 -7.76 -3.90
CA TRP A 46 -11.86 -8.71 -2.87
C TRP A 46 -10.52 -8.35 -2.23
N ILE A 47 -9.84 -7.33 -2.75
CA ILE A 47 -8.48 -7.00 -2.32
C ILE A 47 -8.39 -5.64 -1.62
N ASP A 48 -9.49 -5.21 -0.99
CA ASP A 48 -9.48 -3.97 -0.21
C ASP A 48 -8.38 -3.95 0.84
N ASP A 49 -8.13 -5.09 1.49
CA ASP A 49 -7.07 -5.19 2.49
C ASP A 49 -5.69 -4.94 1.89
N TYR A 50 -5.45 -5.40 0.66
CA TYR A 50 -4.19 -5.14 -0.04
C TYR A 50 -4.04 -3.64 -0.34
N TYR A 51 -5.14 -3.01 -0.76
CA TYR A 51 -5.12 -1.56 -1.02
C TYR A 51 -4.90 -0.76 0.26
N LEU A 52 -5.53 -1.17 1.36
CA LEU A 52 -5.29 -0.52 2.65
C LEU A 52 -3.85 -0.66 3.10
N GLN A 53 -3.24 -1.82 2.89
CA GLN A 53 -1.85 -2.06 3.21
C GLN A 53 -0.93 -1.16 2.37
N CYS A 54 -1.19 -1.06 1.08
CA CYS A 54 -0.43 -0.18 0.19
C CYS A 54 -0.59 1.27 0.58
N ALA A 55 -1.80 1.68 0.95
CA ALA A 55 -2.06 3.04 1.41
C ALA A 55 -1.27 3.36 2.68
N ALA A 56 -1.23 2.42 3.61
CA ALA A 56 -0.46 2.58 4.84
C ALA A 56 1.04 2.76 4.53
N TYR A 57 1.58 1.93 3.65
CA TYR A 57 2.99 2.01 3.26
C TYR A 57 3.30 3.31 2.53
N SER A 58 2.40 3.77 1.65
CA SER A 58 2.60 5.03 0.93
C SER A 58 2.66 6.21 1.89
N LEU A 59 1.79 6.25 2.89
CA LEU A 59 1.81 7.30 3.92
C LEU A 59 3.12 7.28 4.70
N ALA A 60 3.57 6.10 5.12
CA ALA A 60 4.80 5.97 5.87
C ALA A 60 6.00 6.41 5.04
N HIS A 61 6.08 5.98 3.79
CA HIS A 61 7.20 6.35 2.91
C HIS A 61 7.20 7.85 2.63
N ASN A 62 6.03 8.43 2.33
CA ASN A 62 5.94 9.86 2.08
C ASN A 62 6.39 10.68 3.28
N LYS A 63 6.05 10.23 4.49
CA LYS A 63 6.41 10.92 5.72
C LYS A 63 7.90 10.82 6.02
N VAL A 64 8.48 9.63 5.88
CA VAL A 64 9.88 9.37 6.25
C VAL A 64 10.85 9.93 5.22
N HIS A 65 10.53 9.80 3.94
CA HIS A 65 11.45 10.14 2.84
C HIS A 65 11.07 11.40 2.08
N GLY A 66 9.99 12.07 2.46
CA GLY A 66 9.51 13.24 1.75
C GLY A 66 9.07 12.95 0.32
N SER A 67 8.73 11.71 0.03
CA SER A 67 8.26 11.32 -1.30
C SER A 67 6.80 11.73 -1.51
N ASN A 68 6.32 11.56 -2.73
CA ASN A 68 4.95 11.87 -3.11
C ASN A 68 4.33 10.69 -3.85
N ILE A 69 4.18 9.58 -3.13
CA ILE A 69 3.57 8.37 -3.70
C ILE A 69 2.08 8.63 -3.88
N THR A 70 1.62 8.57 -5.13
CA THR A 70 0.23 8.85 -5.49
C THR A 70 -0.44 7.66 -6.16
N GLN A 71 0.26 6.54 -6.31
CA GLN A 71 -0.24 5.36 -6.99
C GLN A 71 0.21 4.11 -6.26
N ALA A 72 -0.65 3.09 -6.28
CA ALA A 72 -0.31 1.77 -5.76
C ALA A 72 -0.61 0.74 -6.84
N ALA A 73 0.29 -0.22 -7.00
CA ALA A 73 0.14 -1.32 -7.95
C ALA A 73 0.28 -2.64 -7.20
N ILE A 74 -0.72 -3.50 -7.34
CA ILE A 74 -0.69 -4.85 -6.80
C ILE A 74 -0.51 -5.80 -7.97
N LEU A 75 0.60 -6.53 -7.97
CA LEU A 75 0.91 -7.51 -9.00
C LEU A 75 0.72 -8.89 -8.40
N LEU A 76 -0.28 -9.60 -8.89
CA LEU A 76 -0.69 -10.88 -8.34
C LEU A 76 -0.39 -12.00 -9.33
N CYS A 77 0.20 -13.07 -8.83
CA CYS A 77 0.47 -14.26 -9.64
C CYS A 77 -0.18 -15.47 -8.99
N THR A 78 -0.87 -16.28 -9.79
CA THR A 78 -1.49 -17.51 -9.29
C THR A 78 -0.59 -18.71 -9.55
N LYS A 79 -0.95 -19.85 -8.94
CA LYS A 79 -0.26 -21.13 -9.15
C LYS A 79 -0.23 -21.54 -10.62
N ASP A 80 -1.27 -21.17 -11.36
CA ASP A 80 -1.41 -21.52 -12.78
C ASP A 80 -0.77 -20.48 -13.70
N ASN A 81 0.09 -19.61 -13.15
CA ASN A 81 0.79 -18.57 -13.89
C ASN A 81 -0.15 -17.53 -14.52
N ILE A 82 -1.28 -17.29 -13.88
CA ILE A 82 -2.16 -16.19 -14.28
C ILE A 82 -1.69 -14.93 -13.58
N PHE A 83 -1.42 -13.89 -14.35
CA PHE A 83 -0.99 -12.61 -13.85
C PHE A 83 -2.15 -11.63 -13.81
N GLN A 84 -2.28 -10.91 -12.69
CA GLN A 84 -3.24 -9.84 -12.56
C GLN A 84 -2.54 -8.58 -12.08
N ARG A 85 -2.97 -7.44 -12.58
CA ARG A 85 -2.44 -6.14 -12.20
C ARG A 85 -3.59 -5.27 -11.74
N PHE A 86 -3.49 -4.78 -10.50
CA PHE A 86 -4.48 -3.88 -9.91
C PHE A 86 -3.80 -2.57 -9.58
N ILE A 87 -4.29 -1.48 -10.12
CA ILE A 87 -3.72 -0.15 -9.92
C ILE A 87 -4.77 0.78 -9.35
N ILE A 88 -4.42 1.48 -8.27
CA ILE A 88 -5.22 2.57 -7.74
C ILE A 88 -4.35 3.82 -7.69
N GLU A 89 -4.97 4.98 -7.97
CA GLU A 89 -4.27 6.25 -7.96
C GLU A 89 -5.19 7.38 -7.56
N GLY A 90 -4.61 8.55 -7.29
CA GLY A 90 -5.36 9.76 -7.01
C GLY A 90 -6.29 9.62 -5.83
N GLU A 91 -7.55 10.02 -6.01
CA GLU A 91 -8.54 10.00 -4.93
C GLU A 91 -8.79 8.61 -4.37
N ARG A 92 -8.71 7.59 -5.21
CA ARG A 92 -8.94 6.22 -4.76
C ARG A 92 -7.88 5.79 -3.74
N LEU A 93 -6.61 6.09 -4.01
CA LEU A 93 -5.55 5.84 -3.04
C LEU A 93 -5.75 6.69 -1.80
N LYS A 94 -6.09 7.96 -1.97
CA LYS A 94 -6.33 8.87 -0.85
C LYS A 94 -7.44 8.37 0.06
N ASN A 95 -8.52 7.83 -0.51
CA ASN A 95 -9.61 7.27 0.27
C ASN A 95 -9.15 6.12 1.16
N TYR A 96 -8.29 5.23 0.63
CA TYR A 96 -7.73 4.15 1.44
C TYR A 96 -6.77 4.67 2.50
N GLN A 97 -5.99 5.70 2.19
CA GLN A 97 -5.13 6.36 3.18
C GLN A 97 -5.96 6.93 4.33
N ASP A 98 -7.06 7.60 4.02
CA ASP A 98 -7.97 8.17 5.02
C ASP A 98 -8.61 7.08 5.87
N GLN A 99 -9.05 5.98 5.25
CA GLN A 99 -9.60 4.83 5.97
C GLN A 99 -8.59 4.23 6.93
N PHE A 100 -7.35 4.09 6.48
CA PHE A 100 -6.29 3.56 7.33
C PHE A 100 -6.03 4.45 8.54
N LEU A 101 -5.93 5.77 8.32
CA LEU A 101 -5.70 6.72 9.41
C LEU A 101 -6.84 6.71 10.42
N LYS A 102 -8.08 6.58 9.97
CA LYS A 102 -9.23 6.44 10.87
C LYS A 102 -9.13 5.19 11.73
N LYS A 103 -8.73 4.07 11.15
CA LYS A 103 -8.56 2.83 11.90
C LYS A 103 -7.47 2.97 12.96
N VAL A 104 -6.38 3.63 12.63
CA VAL A 104 -5.29 3.88 13.58
C VAL A 104 -5.78 4.76 14.73
N GLU A 105 -6.49 5.84 14.43
CA GLU A 105 -7.04 6.71 15.46
C GLU A 105 -8.00 5.99 16.39
N GLN A 106 -8.90 5.17 15.82
CA GLN A 106 -9.84 4.37 16.62
C GLN A 106 -9.12 3.41 17.55
N PHE A 107 -8.07 2.77 17.04
CA PHE A 107 -7.27 1.85 17.85
C PHE A 107 -6.64 2.56 19.05
N TYR A 108 -5.99 3.70 18.82
CA TYR A 108 -5.35 4.45 19.91
C TYR A 108 -6.38 5.03 20.86
N THR A 109 -7.50 5.53 20.38
CA THR A 109 -8.57 6.06 21.21
C THR A 109 -9.13 4.99 22.15
N GLN A 110 -9.42 3.79 21.62
CA GLN A 110 -9.90 2.67 22.43
C GLN A 110 -8.88 2.27 23.49
N ARG A 111 -7.61 2.27 23.12
CA ARG A 111 -6.56 1.90 24.05
C ARG A 111 -6.39 2.90 25.18
N MET A 112 -6.60 4.19 24.89
CA MET A 112 -6.51 5.24 25.90
C MET A 112 -7.76 5.33 26.77
N SER A 113 -8.87 4.79 26.30
CA SER A 113 -10.14 4.82 27.05
C SER A 113 -10.25 3.72 28.09
N ASN A 114 -9.36 2.74 28.02
CA ASN A 114 -9.32 1.63 28.98
C ASN A 114 -8.33 1.95 30.11
#